data_4d3d4ff448059f24687ee6f59497d429
#
_entry.id   4d3d4ff448059f24687ee6f59497d429
#
_cell.length_a   1.000
_cell.length_b   1.000
_cell.length_c   1.000
_cell.angle_alpha   90.00
_cell.angle_beta   90.00
_cell.angle_gamma   90.00
#
_symmetry.space_group_name_H-M   'P 1'
#
loop_
_entity.id
_entity.type
_entity.pdbx_description
1 polymer ?
#
loop_
_entity_poly.entity_id
_entity_poly.type
_entity_poly.pdbx_seq_one_letter_code
_entity_poly.pdbx_strand_id
1 'polypeptide(L)'
;MVCDFFFPQPGGVESHIYQLSSKLIDRGHKVIVITHAYDDRKGIRYLTNGIKVFYVPFAIIYRSATFPTVFSFFPIFRNIIIRERIEIVHGHASLSTLCQEAILHARTMGLRTVFTDHSLFGFADAASITTNKLLKFTLSDVDHVICVSHTR
;
A
#
# COMPACT_ATOMS: atom_id res chain seq x y z
N MET A 1 5.01 4.16 -1.08
CA MET A 1 4.18 3.08 -1.61
C MET A 1 3.75 2.18 -0.46
N VAL A 2 2.48 1.89 -0.32
CA VAL A 2 1.97 1.01 0.73
C VAL A 2 1.06 -0.05 0.12
N CYS A 3 1.33 -1.32 0.39
CA CYS A 3 0.54 -2.44 -0.08
C CYS A 3 0.87 -3.71 0.71
N ASP A 4 -0.14 -4.58 0.93
CA ASP A 4 0.11 -5.92 1.47
C ASP A 4 0.87 -6.80 0.47
N PHE A 5 0.73 -6.51 -0.82
CA PHE A 5 1.29 -7.32 -1.91
C PHE A 5 2.60 -6.73 -2.40
N PHE A 6 3.70 -7.38 -2.05
CA PHE A 6 5.03 -7.02 -2.52
C PHE A 6 5.97 -8.24 -2.49
N PHE A 7 7.19 -8.08 -3.01
CA PHE A 7 8.17 -9.17 -2.99
C PHE A 7 8.42 -9.69 -1.55
N PRO A 8 8.62 -10.99 -1.34
CA PRO A 8 9.02 -12.00 -2.33
C PRO A 8 7.89 -12.67 -3.10
N GLN A 9 6.63 -12.32 -2.88
CA GLN A 9 5.56 -12.93 -3.65
C GLN A 9 5.52 -12.38 -5.08
N PRO A 10 5.40 -13.26 -6.10
CA PRO A 10 5.25 -12.82 -7.48
C PRO A 10 3.81 -12.40 -7.76
N GLY A 11 3.63 -11.35 -8.55
CA GLY A 11 2.31 -10.88 -8.95
C GLY A 11 2.35 -9.61 -9.79
N GLY A 12 1.21 -9.24 -10.33
CA GLY A 12 1.07 -8.03 -11.15
C GLY A 12 1.21 -6.75 -10.34
N VAL A 13 0.65 -6.72 -9.13
CA VAL A 13 0.72 -5.56 -8.23
C VAL A 13 2.16 -5.33 -7.79
N GLU A 14 2.85 -6.38 -7.39
CA GLU A 14 4.25 -6.34 -6.95
C GLU A 14 5.16 -5.82 -8.06
N SER A 15 4.99 -6.34 -9.27
CA SER A 15 5.73 -5.89 -10.44
C SER A 15 5.46 -4.43 -10.77
N HIS A 16 4.20 -4.01 -10.68
CA HIS A 16 3.81 -2.63 -10.92
C HIS A 16 4.46 -1.67 -9.91
N ILE A 17 4.39 -2.01 -8.62
CA ILE A 17 5.01 -1.19 -7.56
C ILE A 17 6.52 -1.08 -7.78
N TYR A 18 7.17 -2.19 -8.11
CA TYR A 18 8.60 -2.21 -8.38
C TYR A 18 8.97 -1.31 -9.57
N GLN A 19 8.28 -1.47 -10.69
CA GLN A 19 8.54 -0.70 -11.91
C GLN A 19 8.25 0.80 -11.71
N LEU A 20 7.12 1.14 -11.11
CA LEU A 20 6.77 2.54 -10.83
C LEU A 20 7.78 3.18 -9.89
N SER A 21 8.16 2.48 -8.83
CA SER A 21 9.16 2.95 -7.87
C SER A 21 10.52 3.17 -8.52
N SER A 22 10.95 2.25 -9.40
CA SER A 22 12.19 2.38 -10.15
C SER A 22 12.18 3.62 -11.04
N LYS A 23 11.08 3.87 -11.75
CA LYS A 23 10.93 5.04 -12.62
C LYS A 23 10.91 6.35 -11.83
N LEU A 24 10.31 6.36 -10.66
CA LEU A 24 10.32 7.54 -9.79
C LEU A 24 11.73 7.82 -9.25
N ILE A 25 12.47 6.79 -8.87
CA ILE A 25 13.88 6.92 -8.43
C ILE A 25 14.74 7.47 -9.56
N ASP A 26 14.55 6.97 -10.79
CA ASP A 26 15.26 7.48 -11.97
C ASP A 26 14.99 8.97 -12.22
N ARG A 27 13.85 9.47 -11.79
CA ARG A 27 13.48 10.89 -11.89
C ARG A 27 13.91 11.73 -10.68
N GLY A 28 14.68 11.17 -9.77
CA GLY A 28 15.23 11.88 -8.61
C GLY A 28 14.34 11.87 -7.37
N HIS A 29 13.27 11.09 -7.34
CA HIS A 29 12.42 10.95 -6.16
C HIS A 29 12.94 9.87 -5.23
N LYS A 30 12.79 10.07 -3.93
CA LYS A 30 13.03 9.06 -2.92
C LYS A 30 11.76 8.21 -2.79
N VAL A 31 11.89 6.89 -2.89
CA VAL A 31 10.76 5.97 -2.76
C VAL A 31 11.05 4.93 -1.68
N ILE A 32 10.08 4.75 -0.79
CA ILE A 32 10.07 3.64 0.16
C ILE A 32 8.80 2.82 -0.05
N VAL A 33 8.86 1.54 0.31
CA VAL A 33 7.73 0.62 0.28
C VAL A 33 7.45 0.11 1.68
N ILE A 34 6.18 0.11 2.08
CA ILE A 34 5.72 -0.48 3.34
C ILE A 34 4.83 -1.67 2.98
N THR A 35 5.19 -2.84 3.47
CA THR A 35 4.44 -4.08 3.28
C THR A 35 4.51 -4.93 4.54
N HIS A 36 3.75 -6.03 4.60
CA HIS A 36 3.83 -6.94 5.74
C HIS A 36 5.07 -7.84 5.66
N ALA A 37 5.49 -8.36 6.82
CA ALA A 37 6.60 -9.30 6.87
C ALA A 37 6.23 -10.64 6.23
N TYR A 38 7.19 -11.24 5.53
CA TYR A 38 7.08 -12.57 4.93
C TYR A 38 8.14 -13.46 5.54
N ASP A 39 7.76 -14.55 6.17
CA ASP A 39 8.68 -15.56 6.72
C ASP A 39 10.00 -14.98 7.26
N ASP A 40 11.08 -15.10 6.49
CA ASP A 40 12.41 -14.58 6.84
C ASP A 40 12.60 -13.09 6.55
N ARG A 41 11.67 -12.45 5.82
CA ARG A 41 11.79 -11.03 5.46
C ARG A 41 11.06 -10.17 6.48
N LYS A 42 11.85 -9.66 7.41
CA LYS A 42 11.40 -8.76 8.49
C LYS A 42 12.29 -7.53 8.54
N GLY A 43 11.72 -6.43 9.05
CA GLY A 43 12.45 -5.19 9.24
C GLY A 43 12.72 -4.44 7.94
N ILE A 44 13.85 -3.78 7.86
CA ILE A 44 14.21 -2.92 6.73
C ILE A 44 15.15 -3.66 5.78
N ARG A 45 14.81 -3.63 4.49
CA ARG A 45 15.66 -4.18 3.44
C ARG A 45 15.78 -3.20 2.27
N TYR A 46 16.88 -3.31 1.55
CA TYR A 46 17.13 -2.51 0.35
C TYR A 46 17.14 -3.39 -0.89
N LEU A 47 16.44 -2.96 -1.93
CA LEU A 47 16.49 -3.62 -3.23
C LEU A 47 17.63 -3.04 -4.08
N THR A 48 18.00 -3.77 -5.13
CA THR A 48 19.13 -3.40 -6.02
C THR A 48 18.93 -2.06 -6.73
N ASN A 49 17.68 -1.64 -6.94
CA ASN A 49 17.34 -0.35 -7.56
C ASN A 49 17.29 0.83 -6.58
N GLY A 50 17.63 0.62 -5.30
CA GLY A 50 17.62 1.66 -4.27
C GLY A 50 16.31 1.82 -3.49
N ILE A 51 15.30 0.99 -3.75
CA ILE A 51 14.07 1.00 -2.96
C ILE A 51 14.35 0.48 -1.55
N LYS A 52 13.96 1.28 -0.54
CA LYS A 52 13.99 0.87 0.86
C LYS A 52 12.63 0.26 1.22
N VAL A 53 12.62 -0.97 1.68
CA VAL A 53 11.40 -1.72 2.01
C VAL A 53 11.30 -1.93 3.50
N PHE A 54 10.16 -1.55 4.07
CA PHE A 54 9.80 -1.82 5.48
C PHE A 54 8.83 -3.00 5.53
N TYR A 55 9.31 -4.12 6.03
CA TYR A 55 8.49 -5.31 6.28
C TYR A 55 7.95 -5.27 7.70
N VAL A 56 6.67 -4.93 7.85
CA VAL A 56 6.03 -4.76 9.16
C VAL A 56 5.36 -6.05 9.65
N PRO A 57 5.45 -6.38 10.97
CA PRO A 57 5.01 -7.67 11.49
C PRO A 57 3.50 -7.70 11.77
N PHE A 58 2.67 -7.93 10.76
CA PHE A 58 1.22 -8.09 10.93
C PHE A 58 0.74 -9.46 10.48
N ALA A 59 -0.35 -9.94 11.09
CA ALA A 59 -0.94 -11.22 10.76
C ALA A 59 -1.61 -11.19 9.38
N ILE A 60 -1.38 -12.24 8.59
CA ILE A 60 -1.99 -12.43 7.27
C ILE A 60 -3.37 -13.09 7.45
N ILE A 61 -4.41 -12.53 6.81
CA ILE A 61 -5.77 -13.07 6.86
C ILE A 61 -6.10 -13.90 5.63
N TYR A 62 -5.92 -13.33 4.44
CA TYR A 62 -6.37 -13.93 3.20
C TYR A 62 -5.52 -13.44 2.03
N ARG A 63 -5.01 -14.37 1.21
CA ARG A 63 -4.20 -14.06 0.00
C ARG A 63 -3.14 -12.99 0.25
N SER A 64 -2.43 -13.09 1.37
CA SER A 64 -1.40 -12.14 1.80
C SER A 64 -1.92 -10.76 2.27
N ALA A 65 -3.24 -10.59 2.44
CA ALA A 65 -3.79 -9.42 3.10
C ALA A 65 -3.69 -9.53 4.63
N THR A 66 -3.50 -8.40 5.31
CA THR A 66 -3.34 -8.36 6.77
C THR A 66 -4.65 -8.05 7.50
N PHE A 67 -4.68 -8.31 8.80
CA PHE A 67 -5.77 -7.85 9.66
C PHE A 67 -5.81 -6.33 9.75
N PRO A 68 -7.01 -5.72 9.90
CA PRO A 68 -7.09 -4.33 10.30
C PRO A 68 -6.34 -4.11 11.62
N THR A 69 -5.38 -3.19 11.63
CA THR A 69 -4.48 -2.96 12.76
C THR A 69 -4.40 -1.47 13.10
N VAL A 70 -5.57 -0.81 13.15
CA VAL A 70 -5.70 0.65 13.30
C VAL A 70 -4.83 1.21 14.44
N PHE A 71 -4.78 0.51 15.58
CA PHE A 71 -4.00 0.97 16.72
C PHE A 71 -2.53 0.54 16.68
N SER A 72 -2.22 -0.59 16.05
CA SER A 72 -0.85 -1.12 15.99
C SER A 72 -0.06 -0.52 14.84
N PHE A 73 -0.69 -0.31 13.70
CA PHE A 73 -0.03 0.18 12.49
C PHE A 73 0.26 1.69 12.56
N PHE A 74 -0.63 2.47 13.14
CA PHE A 74 -0.49 3.93 13.16
C PHE A 74 0.84 4.41 13.78
N PRO A 75 1.27 3.93 14.96
CA PRO A 75 2.55 4.35 15.51
C PRO A 75 3.74 4.01 14.62
N ILE A 76 3.75 2.82 14.02
CA ILE A 76 4.81 2.37 13.11
C ILE A 76 4.82 3.25 11.85
N PHE A 77 3.65 3.43 11.24
CA PHE A 77 3.47 4.25 10.06
C PHE A 77 3.90 5.71 10.31
N ARG A 78 3.46 6.29 11.40
CA ARG A 78 3.82 7.65 11.79
C ARG A 78 5.33 7.82 11.94
N ASN A 79 6.00 6.88 12.58
CA ASN A 79 7.45 6.90 12.73
C ASN A 79 8.16 6.85 11.38
N ILE A 80 7.71 6.00 10.47
CA ILE A 80 8.28 5.90 9.12
C ILE A 80 8.09 7.22 8.37
N ILE A 81 6.89 7.78 8.39
CA ILE A 81 6.56 9.03 7.69
C ILE A 81 7.45 10.17 8.17
N ILE A 82 7.61 10.34 9.46
CA ILE A 82 8.43 11.41 10.04
C ILE A 82 9.92 11.17 9.74
N ARG A 83 10.39 9.96 9.96
CA ARG A 83 11.81 9.59 9.81
C ARG A 83 12.28 9.70 8.36
N GLU A 84 11.46 9.29 7.41
CA GLU A 84 11.77 9.32 5.99
C GLU A 84 11.32 10.61 5.30
N ARG A 85 10.69 11.53 6.01
CA ARG A 85 10.19 12.81 5.50
C ARG A 85 9.27 12.63 4.29
N ILE A 86 8.28 11.76 4.43
CA ILE A 86 7.35 11.43 3.37
C ILE A 86 6.38 12.59 3.12
N GLU A 87 6.16 12.91 1.85
CA GLU A 87 5.23 13.95 1.41
C GLU A 87 3.97 13.39 0.78
N ILE A 88 4.08 12.25 0.11
CA ILE A 88 2.99 11.60 -0.61
C ILE A 88 2.91 10.14 -0.18
N VAL A 89 1.71 9.70 0.17
CA VAL A 89 1.41 8.29 0.47
C VAL A 89 0.60 7.72 -0.69
N HIS A 90 1.14 6.69 -1.34
CA HIS A 90 0.52 6.03 -2.48
C HIS A 90 0.15 4.60 -2.12
N GLY A 91 -1.14 4.36 -1.96
CA GLY A 91 -1.68 3.03 -1.67
C GLY A 91 -2.00 2.26 -2.93
N HIS A 92 -1.79 0.95 -2.90
CA HIS A 92 -2.05 0.06 -4.01
C HIS A 92 -2.96 -1.08 -3.59
N ALA A 93 -3.87 -1.44 -4.49
CA ALA A 93 -4.82 -2.54 -4.36
C ALA A 93 -5.91 -2.34 -3.29
N SER A 94 -7.15 -2.49 -3.72
CA SER A 94 -8.33 -2.29 -2.88
C SER A 94 -8.48 -3.35 -1.77
N LEU A 95 -7.90 -4.54 -1.95
CA LEU A 95 -7.90 -5.60 -0.94
C LEU A 95 -6.79 -5.44 0.11
N SER A 96 -5.93 -4.45 -0.03
CA SER A 96 -4.84 -4.22 0.91
C SER A 96 -5.34 -3.43 2.13
N THR A 97 -5.33 -4.06 3.29
CA THR A 97 -5.66 -3.42 4.57
C THR A 97 -4.63 -2.35 4.93
N LEU A 98 -3.34 -2.63 4.71
CA LEU A 98 -2.28 -1.65 4.94
C LEU A 98 -2.45 -0.40 4.08
N CYS A 99 -2.85 -0.58 2.81
CA CYS A 99 -3.14 0.53 1.92
C CYS A 99 -4.23 1.44 2.49
N GLN A 100 -5.36 0.86 2.88
CA GLN A 100 -6.50 1.61 3.39
C GLN A 100 -6.16 2.33 4.70
N GLU A 101 -5.50 1.66 5.62
CA GLU A 101 -5.07 2.27 6.88
C GLU A 101 -4.03 3.37 6.66
N ALA A 102 -3.08 3.15 5.76
CA ALA A 102 -2.06 4.15 5.43
C ALA A 102 -2.68 5.43 4.87
N ILE A 103 -3.67 5.31 3.99
CA ILE A 103 -4.38 6.46 3.43
C ILE A 103 -5.12 7.23 4.52
N LEU A 104 -5.84 6.53 5.40
CA LEU A 104 -6.53 7.17 6.54
C LEU A 104 -5.54 7.92 7.45
N HIS A 105 -4.45 7.27 7.82
CA HIS A 105 -3.44 7.87 8.70
C HIS A 105 -2.71 9.04 8.02
N ALA A 106 -2.38 8.92 6.73
CA ALA A 106 -1.75 9.98 5.97
C ALA A 106 -2.62 11.25 5.95
N ARG A 107 -3.93 11.08 5.82
CA ARG A 107 -4.86 12.19 5.84
C ARG A 107 -4.93 12.88 7.19
N THR A 108 -4.99 12.12 8.28
CA THR A 108 -4.93 12.71 9.63
C THR A 108 -3.62 13.45 9.89
N MET A 109 -2.55 13.09 9.19
CA MET A 109 -1.25 13.75 9.26
C MET A 109 -1.11 14.92 8.26
N GLY A 110 -2.12 15.19 7.44
CA GLY A 110 -2.10 16.28 6.46
C GLY A 110 -1.26 15.99 5.22
N LEU A 111 -0.97 14.73 4.91
CA LEU A 111 -0.21 14.34 3.73
C LEU A 111 -1.11 14.16 2.50
N ARG A 112 -0.52 14.30 1.33
CA ARG A 112 -1.20 14.00 0.06
C ARG A 112 -1.31 12.50 -0.13
N THR A 113 -2.43 12.07 -0.69
CA THR A 113 -2.74 10.64 -0.87
C THR A 113 -3.07 10.33 -2.32
N VAL A 114 -2.56 9.20 -2.79
CA VAL A 114 -2.82 8.63 -4.11
C VAL A 114 -3.23 7.18 -3.93
N PHE A 115 -4.17 6.72 -4.73
CA PHE A 115 -4.61 5.33 -4.72
C PHE A 115 -4.58 4.77 -6.14
N THR A 116 -3.97 3.59 -6.32
CA THR A 116 -4.02 2.84 -7.58
C THR A 116 -4.85 1.59 -7.38
N ASP A 117 -5.93 1.48 -8.16
CA ASP A 117 -6.79 0.30 -8.17
C ASP A 117 -6.27 -0.72 -9.18
N HIS A 118 -5.90 -1.91 -8.68
CA HIS A 118 -5.42 -3.03 -9.48
C HIS A 118 -6.46 -4.13 -9.64
N SER A 119 -7.63 -4.00 -9.02
CA SER A 119 -8.56 -5.11 -8.93
C SER A 119 -9.56 -5.17 -10.09
N LEU A 120 -9.70 -6.38 -10.63
CA LEU A 120 -10.84 -6.80 -11.44
C LEU A 120 -11.83 -7.47 -10.48
N PHE A 121 -12.80 -6.74 -9.96
CA PHE A 121 -13.81 -7.32 -9.08
C PHE A 121 -14.90 -8.02 -9.86
N GLY A 122 -15.05 -9.35 -9.65
CA GLY A 122 -16.32 -10.01 -9.87
C GLY A 122 -17.29 -9.61 -8.74
N PHE A 123 -18.38 -9.01 -9.08
CA PHE A 123 -19.34 -8.42 -8.14
C PHE A 123 -20.17 -9.43 -7.32
N ALA A 124 -19.86 -10.73 -7.41
CA ALA A 124 -20.69 -11.79 -6.84
C ALA A 124 -20.23 -12.30 -5.47
N ASP A 125 -19.20 -11.74 -4.87
CA ASP A 125 -18.61 -12.24 -3.63
C ASP A 125 -18.95 -11.31 -2.46
N ALA A 126 -19.39 -11.89 -1.32
CA ALA A 126 -19.72 -11.13 -0.11
C ALA A 126 -18.52 -10.33 0.43
N ALA A 127 -17.29 -10.84 0.26
CA ALA A 127 -16.06 -10.13 0.60
C ALA A 127 -15.88 -8.87 -0.25
N SER A 128 -16.31 -8.88 -1.51
CA SER A 128 -16.22 -7.73 -2.39
C SER A 128 -17.17 -6.60 -2.00
N ILE A 129 -18.34 -6.91 -1.41
CA ILE A 129 -19.30 -5.92 -0.94
C ILE A 129 -18.71 -5.12 0.22
N THR A 130 -18.13 -5.80 1.21
CA THR A 130 -17.49 -5.16 2.36
C THR A 130 -16.28 -4.34 1.94
N THR A 131 -15.45 -4.88 1.04
CA THR A 131 -14.30 -4.19 0.47
C THR A 131 -14.72 -2.95 -0.32
N ASN A 132 -15.82 -3.01 -1.09
CA ASN A 132 -16.34 -1.87 -1.82
C ASN A 132 -16.83 -0.74 -0.91
N LYS A 133 -17.43 -1.07 0.23
CA LYS A 133 -17.85 -0.06 1.22
C LYS A 133 -16.66 0.64 1.86
N LEU A 134 -15.64 -0.13 2.26
CA LEU A 134 -14.38 0.42 2.79
C LEU A 134 -13.67 1.26 1.72
N LEU A 135 -13.64 0.78 0.49
CA LEU A 135 -13.03 1.47 -0.64
C LEU A 135 -13.72 2.82 -0.90
N LYS A 136 -15.06 2.85 -0.90
CA LYS A 136 -15.81 4.10 -1.05
C LYS A 136 -15.48 5.10 0.05
N PHE A 137 -15.39 4.63 1.28
CA PHE A 137 -15.02 5.48 2.41
C PHE A 137 -13.59 6.02 2.27
N THR A 138 -12.66 5.16 1.89
CA THR A 138 -11.24 5.53 1.66
C THR A 138 -11.10 6.49 0.49
N LEU A 139 -11.76 6.19 -0.65
CA LEU A 139 -11.67 7.00 -1.87
C LEU A 139 -12.37 8.36 -1.77
N SER A 140 -13.35 8.52 -0.87
CA SER A 140 -14.03 9.80 -0.70
C SER A 140 -13.08 10.96 -0.37
N ASP A 141 -11.91 10.63 0.15
CA ASP A 141 -10.97 11.59 0.69
C ASP A 141 -9.57 11.55 0.05
N VAL A 142 -9.35 10.68 -0.95
CA VAL A 142 -8.07 10.56 -1.65
C VAL A 142 -7.89 11.71 -2.63
N ASP A 143 -6.67 12.28 -2.70
CA ASP A 143 -6.37 13.39 -3.62
C ASP A 143 -6.39 12.95 -5.08
N HIS A 144 -5.87 11.74 -5.39
CA HIS A 144 -5.85 11.18 -6.74
C HIS A 144 -6.12 9.69 -6.75
N VAL A 145 -6.86 9.24 -7.76
CA VAL A 145 -7.12 7.82 -8.04
C VAL A 145 -6.57 7.48 -9.42
N ILE A 146 -5.81 6.38 -9.49
CA ILE A 146 -5.29 5.82 -10.73
C ILE A 146 -5.96 4.46 -10.97
N CYS A 147 -6.56 4.29 -12.13
CA CYS A 147 -7.14 3.02 -12.56
C CYS A 147 -6.29 2.41 -13.65
N VAL A 148 -6.01 1.11 -13.54
CA VAL A 148 -5.19 0.38 -14.51
C VAL A 148 -5.97 -0.08 -15.76
N SER A 149 -7.29 0.12 -15.78
CA SER A 149 -8.17 -0.26 -16.91
C SER A 149 -9.26 0.78 -17.13
N HIS A 150 -9.63 0.98 -18.39
CA HIS A 150 -10.73 1.87 -18.80
C HIS A 150 -12.13 1.26 -18.65
N THR A 151 -12.22 0.01 -18.29
CA THR A 151 -13.50 -0.73 -18.18
C THR A 151 -14.16 -0.60 -16.82
N ARG A 152 -13.92 0.47 -16.09
CA ARG A 152 -14.44 0.67 -14.74
C ARG A 152 -15.03 2.03 -14.50
#